data_882f4261d5bea17f47033f27780b1506
#
_entry.id   882f4261d5bea17f47033f27780b1506
#
_cell.length_a   1.000
_cell.length_b   1.000
_cell.length_c   1.000
_cell.angle_alpha   90.00
_cell.angle_beta   90.00
_cell.angle_gamma   90.00
#
_symmetry.space_group_name_H-M   'P 1'
#
loop_
_entity.id
_entity.type
_entity.pdbx_description
1 polymer ?
#
loop_
_entity_poly.entity_id
_entity_poly.type
_entity_poly.pdbx_seq_one_letter_code
_entity_poly.pdbx_strand_id
1 'polypeptide(L)'
;MHTTHPVPDGLVLLDSCEPPEPSASALERVEALWADALARTPGLYDGRLFSLVEFDGARALGFMAQYKWYVAQLAEPSLFGELRVRSLAVSGLVNVRGHLVFGKRRAGLSLEGGLWELAPSGTISDACREPDGSLSWRGQFARELTEELGLTAPLGALKAFALVEDTETNIWELGVRAELDIDPGDVLAAYAGLERTEHDQLSIVPLADVPRFHKTRRKELTSVTGPLLAAAGFIEP
;
A
#
# COMPACT_ATOMS: atom_id res chain seq x y z
N MET A 1 -7.50 14.76 0.95
CA MET A 1 -8.79 14.43 1.61
C MET A 1 -8.99 12.92 1.54
N HIS A 2 -9.46 12.29 2.63
CA HIS A 2 -9.64 10.83 2.67
C HIS A 2 -11.13 10.47 2.68
N THR A 3 -11.47 9.42 1.94
CA THR A 3 -12.79 8.78 1.99
C THR A 3 -12.59 7.31 2.32
N THR A 4 -13.36 6.80 3.28
CA THR A 4 -13.24 5.40 3.71
C THR A 4 -14.49 4.63 3.32
N HIS A 5 -14.31 3.51 2.66
CA HIS A 5 -15.36 2.61 2.20
C HIS A 5 -15.25 1.27 2.94
N PRO A 6 -16.36 0.70 3.46
CA PRO A 6 -16.37 -0.66 3.95
C PRO A 6 -16.17 -1.63 2.78
N VAL A 7 -15.44 -2.72 3.02
CA VAL A 7 -15.24 -3.76 2.01
C VAL A 7 -15.57 -5.14 2.57
N PRO A 8 -16.14 -6.05 1.77
CA PRO A 8 -16.39 -7.42 2.18
C PRO A 8 -15.11 -8.26 2.05
N ASP A 9 -15.04 -9.36 2.79
CA ASP A 9 -13.97 -10.36 2.65
C ASP A 9 -13.82 -10.91 1.23
N GLY A 10 -14.91 -10.92 0.47
CA GLY A 10 -14.98 -11.40 -0.90
C GLY A 10 -14.65 -10.33 -1.95
N LEU A 11 -13.98 -9.24 -1.60
CA LEU A 11 -13.53 -8.22 -2.56
C LEU A 11 -12.76 -8.85 -3.71
N VAL A 12 -13.17 -8.55 -4.95
CA VAL A 12 -12.55 -9.03 -6.18
C VAL A 12 -11.89 -7.86 -6.91
N LEU A 13 -10.64 -8.03 -7.32
CA LEU A 13 -9.91 -7.06 -8.14
C LEU A 13 -9.86 -7.56 -9.58
N LEU A 14 -10.32 -6.75 -10.54
CA LEU A 14 -10.42 -7.11 -11.95
C LEU A 14 -9.66 -6.11 -12.83
N ASP A 15 -8.67 -6.61 -13.56
CA ASP A 15 -7.99 -5.89 -14.64
C ASP A 15 -8.87 -5.97 -15.90
N SER A 16 -9.88 -5.12 -15.97
CA SER A 16 -10.96 -5.19 -16.97
C SER A 16 -11.29 -3.85 -17.63
N CYS A 17 -10.62 -2.77 -17.22
CA CYS A 17 -10.78 -1.46 -17.84
C CYS A 17 -9.70 -1.23 -18.89
N GLU A 18 -10.05 -0.52 -19.97
CA GLU A 18 -9.09 -0.03 -20.94
C GLU A 18 -8.19 1.05 -20.30
N PRO A 19 -6.85 0.90 -20.40
CA PRO A 19 -5.94 1.95 -19.97
C PRO A 19 -6.14 3.22 -20.82
N PRO A 20 -5.86 4.42 -20.27
CA PRO A 20 -5.90 5.64 -21.07
C PRO A 20 -4.84 5.61 -22.17
N GLU A 21 -5.07 6.36 -23.26
CA GLU A 21 -4.13 6.60 -24.35
C GLU A 21 -3.55 8.02 -24.20
N PRO A 22 -2.45 8.23 -23.43
CA PRO A 22 -1.89 9.55 -23.24
C PRO A 22 -1.33 10.10 -24.56
N SER A 23 -1.35 11.42 -24.71
CA SER A 23 -0.74 12.09 -25.86
C SER A 23 0.78 11.87 -25.92
N ALA A 24 1.37 12.02 -27.11
CA ALA A 24 2.81 11.90 -27.28
C ALA A 24 3.58 12.88 -26.38
N SER A 25 3.07 14.11 -26.21
CA SER A 25 3.67 15.11 -25.32
C SER A 25 3.63 14.70 -23.85
N ALA A 26 2.52 14.08 -23.39
CA ALA A 26 2.43 13.55 -22.03
C ALA A 26 3.44 12.41 -21.81
N LEU A 27 3.57 11.50 -22.78
CA LEU A 27 4.54 10.40 -22.71
C LEU A 27 5.99 10.90 -22.70
N GLU A 28 6.34 11.89 -23.52
CA GLU A 28 7.66 12.55 -23.46
C GLU A 28 7.92 13.17 -22.09
N ARG A 29 6.90 13.81 -21.50
CA ARG A 29 7.02 14.39 -20.19
C ARG A 29 7.18 13.34 -19.08
N VAL A 30 6.47 12.21 -19.20
CA VAL A 30 6.64 11.04 -18.30
C VAL A 30 8.09 10.54 -18.33
N GLU A 31 8.67 10.34 -19.52
CA GLU A 31 10.06 9.87 -19.64
C GLU A 31 11.07 10.84 -19.01
N ALA A 32 10.87 12.15 -19.18
CA ALA A 32 11.73 13.16 -18.56
C ALA A 32 11.64 13.11 -17.01
N LEU A 33 10.43 13.05 -16.46
CA LEU A 33 10.22 12.99 -15.01
C LEU A 33 10.70 11.66 -14.42
N TRP A 34 10.57 10.57 -15.16
CA TRP A 34 11.11 9.27 -14.77
C TRP A 34 12.63 9.26 -14.71
N ALA A 35 13.31 9.86 -15.71
CA ALA A 35 14.76 10.02 -15.68
C ALA A 35 15.24 10.83 -14.45
N ASP A 36 14.52 11.89 -14.10
CA ASP A 36 14.79 12.67 -12.90
C ASP A 36 14.57 11.84 -11.61
N ALA A 37 13.55 11.00 -11.58
CA ALA A 37 13.26 10.12 -10.44
C ALA A 37 14.37 9.07 -10.26
N LEU A 38 14.82 8.43 -11.35
CA LEU A 38 15.93 7.47 -11.35
C LEU A 38 17.24 8.10 -10.85
N ALA A 39 17.49 9.36 -11.23
CA ALA A 39 18.69 10.08 -10.77
C ALA A 39 18.67 10.34 -9.25
N ARG A 40 17.49 10.57 -8.67
CA ARG A 40 17.31 10.81 -7.22
C ARG A 40 17.24 9.52 -6.41
N THR A 41 16.65 8.47 -6.97
CA THR A 41 16.42 7.20 -6.28
C THR A 41 16.97 6.06 -7.13
N PRO A 42 18.27 5.76 -7.04
CA PRO A 42 18.87 4.63 -7.74
C PRO A 42 18.20 3.31 -7.35
N GLY A 43 17.84 2.50 -8.34
CA GLY A 43 17.20 1.21 -8.14
C GLY A 43 15.68 1.24 -8.23
N LEU A 44 15.06 2.39 -8.55
CA LEU A 44 13.67 2.41 -8.97
C LEU A 44 13.47 1.49 -10.18
N TYR A 45 12.36 0.76 -10.16
CA TYR A 45 11.98 -0.18 -11.21
C TYR A 45 10.60 0.20 -11.77
N ASP A 46 10.49 0.25 -13.10
CA ASP A 46 9.21 0.52 -13.77
C ASP A 46 8.38 -0.77 -13.85
N GLY A 47 7.85 -1.21 -12.71
CA GLY A 47 6.92 -2.31 -12.63
C GLY A 47 5.51 -1.93 -13.12
N ARG A 48 4.61 -2.92 -13.08
CA ARG A 48 3.19 -2.68 -13.34
C ARG A 48 2.42 -2.65 -12.03
N LEU A 49 1.55 -1.65 -11.88
CA LEU A 49 0.65 -1.49 -10.76
C LEU A 49 -0.81 -1.49 -11.21
N PHE A 50 -1.69 -1.94 -10.34
CA PHE A 50 -3.12 -1.87 -10.58
C PHE A 50 -3.65 -0.48 -10.25
N SER A 51 -4.23 0.16 -11.26
CA SER A 51 -4.89 1.47 -11.15
C SER A 51 -6.40 1.27 -11.04
N LEU A 52 -6.97 1.65 -9.90
CA LEU A 52 -8.41 1.54 -9.65
C LEU A 52 -9.18 2.62 -10.42
N VAL A 53 -10.20 2.21 -11.17
CA VAL A 53 -11.12 3.09 -11.92
C VAL A 53 -12.47 3.22 -11.23
N GLU A 54 -13.03 2.07 -10.82
CA GLU A 54 -14.36 1.99 -10.24
C GLU A 54 -14.37 1.01 -9.06
N PHE A 55 -15.11 1.36 -8.02
CA PHE A 55 -15.39 0.50 -6.87
C PHE A 55 -16.90 0.48 -6.61
N ASP A 56 -17.53 -0.70 -6.69
CA ASP A 56 -18.98 -0.88 -6.50
C ASP A 56 -19.37 -1.40 -5.10
N GLY A 57 -18.40 -1.47 -4.18
CA GLY A 57 -18.56 -2.02 -2.83
C GLY A 57 -18.13 -3.49 -2.69
N ALA A 58 -18.05 -4.25 -3.79
CA ALA A 58 -17.63 -5.64 -3.78
C ALA A 58 -16.55 -5.94 -4.83
N ARG A 59 -16.49 -5.16 -5.90
CA ARG A 59 -15.50 -5.30 -6.97
C ARG A 59 -14.76 -4.00 -7.17
N ALA A 60 -13.46 -4.12 -7.37
CA ALA A 60 -12.58 -3.04 -7.77
C ALA A 60 -12.15 -3.28 -9.22
N LEU A 61 -12.63 -2.46 -10.13
CA LEU A 61 -12.36 -2.53 -11.56
C LEU A 61 -11.26 -1.55 -11.92
N GLY A 62 -10.31 -1.95 -12.74
CA GLY A 62 -9.20 -1.09 -13.09
C GLY A 62 -8.38 -1.61 -14.26
N PHE A 63 -7.20 -1.06 -14.42
CA PHE A 63 -6.23 -1.45 -15.45
C PHE A 63 -4.82 -1.50 -14.87
N MET A 64 -3.92 -2.22 -15.55
CA MET A 64 -2.51 -2.25 -15.17
C MET A 64 -1.78 -1.08 -15.83
N ALA A 65 -1.29 -0.14 -15.00
CA ALA A 65 -0.47 1.00 -15.39
C ALA A 65 1.03 0.72 -15.21
N GLN A 66 1.88 1.49 -15.89
CA GLN A 66 3.31 1.53 -15.61
C GLN A 66 3.58 2.37 -14.36
N TYR A 67 4.48 1.93 -13.48
CA TYR A 67 4.83 2.65 -12.26
C TYR A 67 5.38 4.05 -12.54
N LYS A 68 6.14 4.22 -13.61
CA LYS A 68 6.64 5.54 -14.03
C LYS A 68 5.52 6.55 -14.33
N TRP A 69 4.34 6.11 -14.77
CA TRP A 69 3.20 7.00 -14.95
C TRP A 69 2.73 7.59 -13.61
N TYR A 70 2.65 6.74 -12.61
CA TYR A 70 2.28 7.18 -11.26
C TYR A 70 3.31 8.14 -10.67
N VAL A 71 4.61 7.81 -10.79
CA VAL A 71 5.71 8.67 -10.32
C VAL A 71 5.70 10.04 -11.04
N ALA A 72 5.49 10.05 -12.35
CA ALA A 72 5.39 11.28 -13.13
C ALA A 72 4.17 12.12 -12.71
N GLN A 73 3.01 11.47 -12.51
CA GLN A 73 1.78 12.14 -12.08
C GLN A 73 1.91 12.73 -10.66
N LEU A 74 2.64 12.08 -9.74
CA LEU A 74 2.93 12.66 -8.43
C LEU A 74 3.84 13.88 -8.53
N ALA A 75 4.84 13.84 -9.42
CA ALA A 75 5.75 14.96 -9.64
C ALA A 75 5.08 16.13 -10.38
N GLU A 76 4.12 15.85 -11.26
CA GLU A 76 3.36 16.82 -12.04
C GLU A 76 1.88 16.45 -12.09
N PRO A 77 1.08 16.91 -11.09
CA PRO A 77 -0.33 16.51 -10.95
C PRO A 77 -1.24 16.82 -12.14
N SER A 78 -0.86 17.76 -13.01
CA SER A 78 -1.58 18.07 -14.25
C SER A 78 -1.66 16.88 -15.22
N LEU A 79 -0.70 15.96 -15.16
CA LEU A 79 -0.68 14.71 -15.95
C LEU A 79 -1.83 13.76 -15.58
N PHE A 80 -2.49 13.92 -14.43
CA PHE A 80 -3.62 13.09 -14.05
C PHE A 80 -4.74 13.09 -15.11
N GLY A 81 -4.95 14.21 -15.79
CA GLY A 81 -5.96 14.31 -16.85
C GLY A 81 -5.78 13.28 -17.98
N GLU A 82 -4.54 12.92 -18.27
CA GLU A 82 -4.17 11.97 -19.33
C GLU A 82 -3.83 10.57 -18.80
N LEU A 83 -3.09 10.46 -17.70
CA LEU A 83 -2.59 9.18 -17.18
C LEU A 83 -3.62 8.44 -16.31
N ARG A 84 -4.44 9.18 -15.56
CA ARG A 84 -5.53 8.69 -14.70
C ARG A 84 -5.14 7.56 -13.75
N VAL A 85 -3.87 7.53 -13.30
CA VAL A 85 -3.42 6.48 -12.40
C VAL A 85 -3.90 6.75 -10.99
N ARG A 86 -4.62 5.76 -10.42
CA ARG A 86 -5.01 5.68 -9.01
C ARG A 86 -4.50 4.36 -8.46
N SER A 87 -3.30 4.39 -7.90
CA SER A 87 -2.64 3.18 -7.42
C SER A 87 -3.43 2.51 -6.30
N LEU A 88 -3.69 1.21 -6.43
CA LEU A 88 -4.22 0.41 -5.33
C LEU A 88 -3.09 -0.34 -4.62
N ALA A 89 -3.03 -0.16 -3.31
CA ALA A 89 -2.10 -0.87 -2.44
C ALA A 89 -2.82 -1.60 -1.31
N VAL A 90 -2.12 -2.44 -0.58
CA VAL A 90 -2.56 -3.12 0.65
C VAL A 90 -1.75 -2.62 1.83
N SER A 91 -2.38 -2.44 3.00
CA SER A 91 -1.72 -2.13 4.27
C SER A 91 -2.20 -3.04 5.38
N GLY A 92 -1.28 -3.51 6.20
CA GLY A 92 -1.49 -4.54 7.21
C GLY A 92 -1.78 -4.06 8.62
N LEU A 93 -2.97 -4.34 9.12
CA LEU A 93 -3.23 -4.44 10.55
C LEU A 93 -2.77 -5.83 11.03
N VAL A 94 -1.46 -6.00 11.20
CA VAL A 94 -0.86 -7.25 11.68
C VAL A 94 -0.84 -7.23 13.20
N ASN A 95 -1.73 -8.03 13.79
CA ASN A 95 -1.79 -8.24 15.24
C ASN A 95 -0.97 -9.47 15.64
N VAL A 96 0.04 -9.24 16.47
CA VAL A 96 0.91 -10.26 17.01
C VAL A 96 0.71 -10.29 18.54
N ARG A 97 -0.11 -11.23 19.02
CA ARG A 97 -0.43 -11.41 20.44
C ARG A 97 -0.77 -10.09 21.16
N GLY A 98 -1.74 -9.33 20.61
CA GLY A 98 -2.20 -8.09 21.23
C GLY A 98 -1.34 -6.85 20.95
N HIS A 99 -0.51 -6.88 19.91
CA HIS A 99 0.31 -5.76 19.48
C HIS A 99 0.16 -5.55 17.97
N LEU A 100 0.15 -4.29 17.50
CA LEU A 100 0.22 -3.95 16.09
C LEU A 100 1.65 -3.67 15.65
N VAL A 101 1.95 -4.06 14.40
CA VAL A 101 3.24 -3.83 13.77
C VAL A 101 3.18 -2.56 12.92
N PHE A 102 4.11 -1.63 13.17
CA PHE A 102 4.34 -0.43 12.36
C PHE A 102 5.75 -0.46 11.81
N GLY A 103 5.91 -0.07 10.54
CA GLY A 103 7.19 0.10 9.88
C GLY A 103 7.52 1.57 9.66
N LYS A 104 8.77 1.97 9.86
CA LYS A 104 9.26 3.27 9.47
C LYS A 104 9.88 3.18 8.08
N ARG A 105 9.24 3.77 7.09
CA ARG A 105 9.68 3.77 5.70
C ARG A 105 11.07 4.36 5.56
N ARG A 106 11.90 3.81 4.68
CA ARG A 106 13.21 4.40 4.36
C ARG A 106 13.06 5.82 3.85
N ALA A 107 13.90 6.72 4.34
CA ALA A 107 13.84 8.13 3.95
C ALA A 107 14.05 8.38 2.44
N GLY A 108 14.71 7.45 1.74
CA GLY A 108 14.98 7.54 0.30
C GLY A 108 13.85 7.03 -0.61
N LEU A 109 12.72 6.58 -0.07
CA LEU A 109 11.58 6.15 -0.89
C LEU A 109 10.91 7.35 -1.58
N SER A 110 10.36 7.12 -2.78
CA SER A 110 9.78 8.15 -3.63
C SER A 110 8.50 8.77 -3.06
N LEU A 111 7.76 8.03 -2.23
CA LEU A 111 6.53 8.48 -1.60
C LEU A 111 6.63 8.26 -0.09
N GLU A 112 6.31 9.31 0.70
CA GLU A 112 6.20 9.27 2.16
C GLU A 112 7.40 8.65 2.89
N GLY A 113 8.61 8.78 2.32
CA GLY A 113 9.85 8.29 2.93
C GLY A 113 10.10 8.90 4.31
N GLY A 114 10.53 8.07 5.26
CA GLY A 114 10.78 8.46 6.65
C GLY A 114 9.56 8.50 7.56
N LEU A 115 8.35 8.27 7.02
CA LEU A 115 7.12 8.20 7.80
C LEU A 115 6.86 6.78 8.32
N TRP A 116 6.03 6.68 9.36
CA TRP A 116 5.54 5.41 9.88
C TRP A 116 4.26 4.98 9.17
N GLU A 117 4.13 3.71 8.89
CA GLU A 117 2.94 3.11 8.29
C GLU A 117 2.54 1.82 9.03
N LEU A 118 1.33 1.34 8.75
CA LEU A 118 0.94 -0.02 9.07
C LEU A 118 1.73 -0.99 8.18
N ALA A 119 2.47 -1.91 8.77
CA ALA A 119 3.31 -2.85 8.03
C ALA A 119 2.73 -4.28 8.06
N PRO A 120 2.80 -5.02 6.93
CA PRO A 120 3.42 -4.62 5.66
C PRO A 120 2.51 -3.71 4.83
N SER A 121 3.09 -3.07 3.81
CA SER A 121 2.37 -2.27 2.82
C SER A 121 2.96 -2.48 1.44
N GLY A 122 2.12 -2.60 0.40
CA GLY A 122 2.64 -2.75 -0.95
C GLY A 122 1.59 -2.63 -2.04
N THR A 123 2.03 -2.18 -3.20
CA THR A 123 1.15 -1.94 -4.35
C THR A 123 0.71 -3.24 -5.01
N ILE A 124 -0.58 -3.35 -5.37
CA ILE A 124 -1.09 -4.47 -6.17
C ILE A 124 -0.40 -4.49 -7.53
N SER A 125 0.25 -5.58 -7.85
CA SER A 125 1.08 -5.75 -9.05
C SER A 125 0.69 -6.97 -9.89
N ASP A 126 1.22 -7.10 -11.09
CA ASP A 126 1.02 -8.29 -11.93
C ASP A 126 1.51 -9.59 -11.26
N ALA A 127 2.41 -9.50 -10.29
CA ALA A 127 2.91 -10.68 -9.57
C ALA A 127 1.82 -11.42 -8.74
N CYS A 128 0.70 -10.75 -8.46
CA CYS A 128 -0.44 -11.34 -7.75
C CYS A 128 -1.59 -11.76 -8.69
N ARG A 129 -1.34 -11.89 -9.99
CA ARG A 129 -2.34 -12.31 -10.97
C ARG A 129 -2.68 -13.79 -10.83
N GLU A 130 -3.96 -14.07 -10.73
CA GLU A 130 -4.49 -15.43 -10.64
C GLU A 130 -4.72 -16.05 -12.04
N PRO A 131 -4.84 -17.37 -12.16
CA PRO A 131 -5.06 -18.05 -13.44
C PRO A 131 -6.35 -17.62 -14.18
N ASP A 132 -7.35 -17.12 -13.47
CA ASP A 132 -8.61 -16.62 -14.05
C ASP A 132 -8.50 -15.15 -14.52
N GLY A 133 -7.33 -14.53 -14.38
CA GLY A 133 -7.04 -13.15 -14.76
C GLY A 133 -7.36 -12.10 -13.69
N SER A 134 -8.00 -12.48 -12.59
CA SER A 134 -8.19 -11.59 -11.44
C SER A 134 -6.85 -11.30 -10.74
N LEU A 135 -6.85 -10.31 -9.83
CA LEU A 135 -5.69 -9.98 -9.01
C LEU A 135 -5.97 -10.34 -7.54
N SER A 136 -5.04 -11.09 -6.94
CA SER A 136 -5.16 -11.55 -5.55
C SER A 136 -4.58 -10.54 -4.57
N TRP A 137 -5.44 -9.72 -3.94
CA TRP A 137 -4.98 -8.84 -2.86
C TRP A 137 -4.42 -9.64 -1.66
N ARG A 138 -4.95 -10.87 -1.44
CA ARG A 138 -4.40 -11.77 -0.41
C ARG A 138 -3.00 -12.25 -0.77
N GLY A 139 -2.79 -12.61 -2.04
CA GLY A 139 -1.49 -13.00 -2.56
C GLY A 139 -0.46 -11.87 -2.45
N GLN A 140 -0.85 -10.64 -2.83
CA GLN A 140 0.02 -9.48 -2.67
C GLN A 140 0.37 -9.26 -1.20
N PHE A 141 -0.63 -9.22 -0.32
CA PHE A 141 -0.39 -9.01 1.10
C PHE A 141 0.51 -10.08 1.73
N ALA A 142 0.30 -11.36 1.40
CA ALA A 142 1.13 -12.46 1.91
C ALA A 142 2.58 -12.34 1.44
N ARG A 143 2.79 -11.85 0.21
CA ARG A 143 4.13 -11.58 -0.32
C ARG A 143 4.79 -10.45 0.45
N GLU A 144 4.12 -9.32 0.64
CA GLU A 144 4.66 -8.19 1.41
C GLU A 144 4.95 -8.59 2.86
N LEU A 145 4.07 -9.40 3.47
CA LEU A 145 4.29 -9.93 4.81
C LEU A 145 5.62 -10.70 4.93
N THR A 146 5.97 -11.45 3.88
CA THR A 146 7.23 -12.20 3.82
C THR A 146 8.41 -11.29 3.50
N GLU A 147 8.26 -10.39 2.51
CA GLU A 147 9.36 -9.53 2.03
C GLU A 147 9.72 -8.45 3.04
N GLU A 148 8.75 -7.90 3.76
CA GLU A 148 8.98 -6.78 4.68
C GLU A 148 9.12 -7.18 6.15
N LEU A 149 8.49 -8.26 6.59
CA LEU A 149 8.49 -8.67 7.98
C LEU A 149 9.15 -10.07 8.22
N GLY A 150 9.42 -10.82 7.16
CA GLY A 150 9.91 -12.20 7.27
C GLY A 150 8.87 -13.18 7.82
N LEU A 151 7.58 -12.82 7.74
CA LEU A 151 6.47 -13.58 8.31
C LEU A 151 5.61 -14.22 7.22
N THR A 152 4.88 -15.26 7.61
CA THR A 152 3.88 -15.91 6.73
C THR A 152 2.53 -16.03 7.42
N ALA A 153 1.46 -15.96 6.63
CA ALA A 153 0.10 -16.20 7.08
C ALA A 153 -0.68 -17.03 6.06
N PRO A 154 -1.59 -17.93 6.49
CA PRO A 154 -2.51 -18.59 5.58
C PRO A 154 -3.40 -17.55 4.89
N LEU A 155 -3.56 -17.62 3.55
CA LEU A 155 -4.36 -16.65 2.79
C LEU A 155 -5.81 -16.54 3.30
N GLY A 156 -6.40 -17.64 3.75
CA GLY A 156 -7.76 -17.68 4.31
C GLY A 156 -7.92 -16.97 5.65
N ALA A 157 -6.81 -16.68 6.37
CA ALA A 157 -6.82 -15.94 7.62
C ALA A 157 -6.79 -14.42 7.41
N LEU A 158 -6.47 -13.96 6.19
CA LEU A 158 -6.41 -12.54 5.84
C LEU A 158 -7.81 -11.99 5.59
N LYS A 159 -8.14 -10.85 6.20
CA LYS A 159 -9.46 -10.20 6.14
C LYS A 159 -9.34 -8.76 5.68
N ALA A 160 -9.94 -8.44 4.54
CA ALA A 160 -10.12 -7.03 4.15
C ALA A 160 -11.15 -6.36 5.09
N PHE A 161 -10.97 -5.07 5.41
CA PHE A 161 -11.91 -4.39 6.31
C PHE A 161 -12.30 -2.98 5.86
N ALA A 162 -11.44 -2.30 5.13
CA ALA A 162 -11.70 -0.96 4.63
C ALA A 162 -10.89 -0.69 3.35
N LEU A 163 -11.41 0.19 2.50
CA LEU A 163 -10.70 0.75 1.37
C LEU A 163 -10.67 2.27 1.57
N VAL A 164 -9.48 2.85 1.68
CA VAL A 164 -9.26 4.29 1.89
C VAL A 164 -8.82 4.92 0.59
N GLU A 165 -9.52 5.95 0.14
CA GLU A 165 -9.11 6.81 -0.97
C GLU A 165 -8.38 8.03 -0.41
N ASP A 166 -7.17 8.29 -0.90
CA ASP A 166 -6.46 9.56 -0.74
C ASP A 166 -6.41 10.31 -2.08
N THR A 167 -7.18 11.39 -2.18
CA THR A 167 -7.29 12.16 -3.41
C THR A 167 -6.09 13.09 -3.65
N GLU A 168 -5.22 13.29 -2.68
CA GLU A 168 -4.02 14.14 -2.84
C GLU A 168 -2.89 13.38 -3.54
N THR A 169 -2.73 12.11 -3.19
CA THR A 169 -1.71 11.24 -3.78
C THR A 169 -2.25 10.31 -4.86
N ASN A 170 -3.58 10.30 -5.07
CA ASN A 170 -4.27 9.35 -5.95
C ASN A 170 -3.96 7.88 -5.58
N ILE A 171 -3.90 7.59 -4.29
CA ILE A 171 -3.76 6.24 -3.74
C ILE A 171 -5.11 5.74 -3.25
N TRP A 172 -5.37 4.47 -3.49
CA TRP A 172 -6.36 3.66 -2.82
C TRP A 172 -5.65 2.63 -1.96
N GLU A 173 -6.01 2.54 -0.69
CA GLU A 173 -5.35 1.66 0.27
C GLU A 173 -6.32 0.66 0.86
N LEU A 174 -6.12 -0.62 0.57
CA LEU A 174 -6.91 -1.71 1.13
C LEU A 174 -6.33 -2.13 2.47
N GLY A 175 -7.06 -1.86 3.55
CA GLY A 175 -6.71 -2.33 4.88
C GLY A 175 -6.99 -3.83 5.03
N VAL A 176 -5.96 -4.59 5.42
CA VAL A 176 -6.01 -6.04 5.62
C VAL A 176 -5.66 -6.38 7.06
N ARG A 177 -6.50 -7.16 7.73
CA ARG A 177 -6.21 -7.72 9.07
C ARG A 177 -5.53 -9.08 8.94
N ALA A 178 -4.49 -9.27 9.75
CA ALA A 178 -3.84 -10.56 9.96
C ALA A 178 -3.64 -10.78 11.46
N GLU A 179 -4.16 -11.88 11.99
CA GLU A 179 -3.98 -12.30 13.39
C GLU A 179 -2.93 -13.41 13.42
N LEU A 180 -1.78 -13.13 14.02
CA LEU A 180 -0.67 -14.08 14.09
C LEU A 180 -0.35 -14.43 15.54
N ASP A 181 -0.34 -15.74 15.83
CA ASP A 181 0.05 -16.25 17.15
C ASP A 181 1.60 -16.36 17.25
N ILE A 182 2.26 -15.20 17.17
CA ILE A 182 3.71 -15.04 17.18
C ILE A 182 4.07 -14.05 18.27
N ASP A 183 5.16 -14.29 19.00
CA ASP A 183 5.68 -13.35 19.98
C ASP A 183 6.26 -12.09 19.31
N PRO A 184 6.05 -10.89 19.89
CA PRO A 184 6.66 -9.66 19.39
C PRO A 184 8.19 -9.76 19.18
N GLY A 185 8.90 -10.50 20.04
CA GLY A 185 10.34 -10.72 19.92
C GLY A 185 10.72 -11.54 18.68
N ASP A 186 9.90 -12.53 18.32
CA ASP A 186 10.13 -13.36 17.13
C ASP A 186 9.89 -12.58 15.84
N VAL A 187 8.93 -11.63 15.83
CA VAL A 187 8.72 -10.71 14.70
C VAL A 187 9.98 -9.86 14.46
N LEU A 188 10.56 -9.29 15.54
CA LEU A 188 11.78 -8.50 15.43
C LEU A 188 12.97 -9.36 14.98
N ALA A 189 13.05 -10.62 15.43
CA ALA A 189 14.08 -11.55 15.00
C ALA A 189 13.95 -11.94 13.52
N ALA A 190 12.71 -12.21 13.05
CA ALA A 190 12.44 -12.48 11.63
C ALA A 190 12.82 -11.29 10.76
N TYR A 191 12.38 -10.09 11.13
CA TYR A 191 12.71 -8.85 10.44
C TYR A 191 14.22 -8.60 10.38
N ALA A 192 14.96 -8.82 11.47
CA ALA A 192 16.41 -8.65 11.52
C ALA A 192 17.17 -9.62 10.62
N GLY A 193 16.55 -10.74 10.23
CA GLY A 193 17.09 -11.71 9.28
C GLY A 193 16.93 -11.33 7.81
N LEU A 194 16.19 -10.27 7.48
CA LEU A 194 15.97 -9.84 6.10
C LEU A 194 17.20 -9.09 5.56
N GLU A 195 17.65 -9.46 4.36
CA GLU A 195 18.75 -8.77 3.68
C GLU A 195 18.34 -7.37 3.18
N ARG A 196 17.09 -7.22 2.80
CA ARG A 196 16.51 -5.96 2.31
C ARG A 196 15.08 -5.83 2.81
N THR A 197 14.71 -4.62 3.18
CA THR A 197 13.34 -4.25 3.55
C THR A 197 13.10 -2.79 3.18
N GLU A 198 11.84 -2.42 2.97
CA GLU A 198 11.46 -1.02 2.74
C GLU A 198 11.44 -0.19 4.01
N HIS A 199 11.55 -0.82 5.18
CA HIS A 199 11.56 -0.15 6.47
C HIS A 199 12.99 -0.04 7.05
N ASP A 200 13.30 1.09 7.70
CA ASP A 200 14.52 1.27 8.49
C ASP A 200 14.34 0.75 9.92
N GLN A 201 13.08 0.68 10.40
CA GLN A 201 12.76 0.33 11.78
C GLN A 201 11.35 -0.26 11.87
N LEU A 202 11.15 -1.23 12.77
CA LEU A 202 9.82 -1.65 13.21
C LEU A 202 9.51 -1.10 14.61
N SER A 203 8.21 -0.88 14.86
CA SER A 203 7.64 -0.60 16.18
C SER A 203 6.48 -1.56 16.42
N ILE A 204 6.57 -2.37 17.48
CA ILE A 204 5.50 -3.29 17.87
C ILE A 204 4.78 -2.66 19.06
N VAL A 205 3.55 -2.19 18.83
CA VAL A 205 2.80 -1.33 19.74
C VAL A 205 1.66 -2.11 20.37
N PRO A 206 1.57 -2.20 21.72
CA PRO A 206 0.41 -2.79 22.39
C PRO A 206 -0.89 -2.15 21.91
N LEU A 207 -1.97 -2.93 21.70
CA LEU A 207 -3.25 -2.44 21.19
C LEU A 207 -3.79 -1.27 22.03
N ALA A 208 -3.62 -1.32 23.35
CA ALA A 208 -4.04 -0.24 24.26
C ALA A 208 -3.26 1.06 24.06
N ASP A 209 -2.06 1.00 23.51
CA ASP A 209 -1.17 2.16 23.26
C ASP A 209 -1.30 2.74 21.86
N VAL A 210 -2.02 2.08 20.94
CA VAL A 210 -2.19 2.53 19.54
C VAL A 210 -2.76 3.95 19.46
N PRO A 211 -3.80 4.34 20.23
CA PRO A 211 -4.30 5.72 20.21
C PRO A 211 -3.23 6.75 20.62
N ARG A 212 -2.41 6.42 21.62
CA ARG A 212 -1.30 7.26 22.05
C ARG A 212 -0.22 7.36 21.00
N PHE A 213 0.16 6.22 20.39
CA PHE A 213 1.14 6.18 19.30
C PHE A 213 0.70 7.07 18.13
N HIS A 214 -0.54 6.93 17.67
CA HIS A 214 -1.12 7.78 16.61
C HIS A 214 -1.08 9.26 17.02
N LYS A 215 -1.58 9.62 18.21
CA LYS A 215 -1.65 11.02 18.66
C LYS A 215 -0.27 11.69 18.72
N THR A 216 0.74 10.98 19.22
CA THR A 216 2.08 11.53 19.41
C THR A 216 2.88 11.61 18.12
N ARG A 217 2.56 10.76 17.12
CA ARG A 217 3.27 10.67 15.84
C ARG A 217 2.45 11.12 14.65
N ARG A 218 1.33 11.80 14.85
CA ARG A 218 0.37 12.16 13.78
C ARG A 218 1.01 12.78 12.54
N LYS A 219 2.06 13.58 12.71
CA LYS A 219 2.79 14.22 11.60
C LYS A 219 3.90 13.34 11.00
N GLU A 220 4.16 12.20 11.60
CA GLU A 220 5.16 11.23 11.20
C GLU A 220 4.50 9.96 10.63
N LEU A 221 3.18 9.95 10.44
CA LEU A 221 2.45 8.82 9.86
C LEU A 221 2.16 9.09 8.39
N THR A 222 2.14 8.02 7.59
CA THR A 222 1.64 8.08 6.20
C THR A 222 0.19 8.53 6.19
N SER A 223 -0.23 9.14 5.08
CA SER A 223 -1.55 9.77 4.93
C SER A 223 -2.71 8.82 5.21
N VAL A 224 -2.57 7.53 4.87
CA VAL A 224 -3.62 6.50 4.99
C VAL A 224 -3.63 5.77 6.34
N THR A 225 -2.55 5.84 7.12
CA THR A 225 -2.43 5.13 8.41
C THR A 225 -3.54 5.54 9.39
N GLY A 226 -3.78 6.85 9.56
CA GLY A 226 -4.84 7.34 10.45
C GLY A 226 -6.23 6.87 10.04
N PRO A 227 -6.68 7.10 8.80
CA PRO A 227 -7.95 6.58 8.29
C PRO A 227 -8.15 5.08 8.46
N LEU A 228 -7.13 4.26 8.23
CA LEU A 228 -7.19 2.80 8.45
C LEU A 228 -7.33 2.45 9.93
N LEU A 229 -6.62 3.12 10.82
CA LEU A 229 -6.77 2.92 12.27
C LEU A 229 -8.16 3.32 12.75
N ALA A 230 -8.74 4.40 12.21
CA ALA A 230 -10.11 4.82 12.51
C ALA A 230 -11.14 3.79 12.02
N ALA A 231 -11.01 3.33 10.76
CA ALA A 231 -11.87 2.29 10.19
C ALA A 231 -11.80 0.97 10.97
N ALA A 232 -10.64 0.69 11.58
CA ALA A 232 -10.44 -0.48 12.43
C ALA A 232 -10.94 -0.31 13.87
N GLY A 233 -11.33 0.90 14.28
CA GLY A 233 -11.85 1.21 15.60
C GLY A 233 -10.78 1.46 16.67
N PHE A 234 -9.54 1.73 16.29
CA PHE A 234 -8.47 2.05 17.25
C PHE A 234 -8.44 3.51 17.67
N ILE A 235 -8.94 4.40 16.82
CA ILE A 235 -9.03 5.85 17.08
C ILE A 235 -10.38 6.39 16.60
N GLU A 236 -10.74 7.58 17.07
CA GLU A 236 -11.90 8.31 16.51
C GLU A 236 -11.60 8.81 15.08
N PRO A 237 -12.61 8.87 14.20
CA PRO A 237 -12.47 9.36 12.81
C PRO A 237 -11.98 10.80 12.69
#